data_ba3dc147b472612b13855c5f8717cbd6
#
_entry.id   ba3dc147b472612b13855c5f8717cbd6
#
_cell.length_a   1.000
_cell.length_b   1.000
_cell.length_c   1.000
_cell.angle_alpha   90.00
_cell.angle_beta   90.00
_cell.angle_gamma   90.00
#
_symmetry.space_group_name_H-M   'P 1'
#
loop_
_entity.id
_entity.type
_entity.pdbx_description
1 polymer ?
#
loop_
_entity_poly.entity_id
_entity_poly.type
_entity_poly.pdbx_seq_one_letter_code
_entity_poly.pdbx_strand_id
1 'polypeptide(L)'
;MASFVDRVALHVQAGNGGHGVASVHREKFKPLGGPDGGNGGRGGSVVLRVDPQKTTLLDYHHTPHRKAGNGKPGEGAERNGADGDDLVLGVPQGTVVKDKQGRLLADLVEMGGEYVVAQGGRGGLGNKALASTRRKAPGFALLGEPGDEHDVVLELKTLADVALIGFPSAGKSSLVSVLSSARPKIADYPFTTLVPNLGVVTAGSARYTVAECPG
;
A
#
# COMPACT_ATOMS: atom_id res chain seq x y z
N MET A 1 -4.75 22.82 -10.60
CA MET A 1 -3.95 22.35 -11.75
C MET A 1 -3.48 20.94 -11.43
N ALA A 2 -3.82 19.95 -12.25
CA ALA A 2 -3.32 18.58 -12.04
C ALA A 2 -1.82 18.55 -12.38
N SER A 3 -0.99 18.18 -11.41
CA SER A 3 0.45 17.94 -11.61
C SER A 3 0.63 16.46 -11.94
N PHE A 4 1.42 16.14 -12.96
CA PHE A 4 1.82 14.77 -13.23
C PHE A 4 2.95 14.40 -12.26
N VAL A 5 2.73 13.34 -11.48
CA VAL A 5 3.72 12.84 -10.52
C VAL A 5 4.06 11.40 -10.91
N ASP A 6 5.31 11.20 -11.29
CA ASP A 6 5.89 9.92 -11.74
C ASP A 6 6.73 9.23 -10.67
N ARG A 7 7.11 9.97 -9.63
CA ARG A 7 7.90 9.45 -8.50
C ARG A 7 7.39 10.01 -7.19
N VAL A 8 7.19 9.13 -6.20
CA VAL A 8 6.75 9.51 -4.87
C VAL A 8 7.37 8.60 -3.81
N ALA A 9 7.78 9.18 -2.68
CA ALA A 9 8.16 8.42 -1.50
C ALA A 9 6.93 8.20 -0.63
N LEU A 10 6.73 6.95 -0.18
CA LEU A 10 5.67 6.56 0.74
C LEU A 10 6.27 5.99 2.02
N HIS A 11 5.70 6.42 3.13
CA HIS A 11 5.86 5.79 4.43
C HIS A 11 4.64 4.92 4.71
N VAL A 12 4.82 3.61 4.73
CA VAL A 12 3.75 2.64 4.94
C VAL A 12 3.91 1.93 6.28
N GLN A 13 2.83 1.86 7.03
CA GLN A 13 2.78 1.18 8.30
C GLN A 13 1.63 0.18 8.29
N ALA A 14 1.94 -1.11 8.44
CA ALA A 14 0.95 -2.14 8.66
C ALA A 14 0.35 -2.06 10.06
N GLY A 15 -0.80 -2.66 10.26
CA GLY A 15 -1.46 -2.72 11.56
C GLY A 15 -0.76 -3.65 12.53
N ASN A 16 -0.76 -3.30 13.80
CA ASN A 16 -0.29 -4.18 14.85
C ASN A 16 -1.33 -5.28 15.15
N GLY A 17 -0.88 -6.45 15.52
CA GLY A 17 -1.73 -7.51 16.05
C GLY A 17 -2.33 -7.13 17.41
N GLY A 18 -3.58 -7.50 17.64
CA GLY A 18 -4.24 -7.37 18.94
C GLY A 18 -3.62 -8.30 19.97
N HIS A 19 -3.66 -7.93 21.24
CA HIS A 19 -3.18 -8.79 22.33
C HIS A 19 -4.17 -9.92 22.61
N GLY A 20 -3.67 -11.09 22.96
CA GLY A 20 -4.49 -12.15 23.58
C GLY A 20 -4.88 -11.77 25.01
N VAL A 21 -5.90 -12.43 25.54
CA VAL A 21 -6.39 -12.18 26.90
C VAL A 21 -6.23 -13.42 27.77
N ALA A 22 -5.84 -13.20 29.03
CA ALA A 22 -5.86 -14.21 30.07
C ALA A 22 -7.10 -14.01 30.94
N SER A 23 -8.12 -14.84 30.75
CA SER A 23 -9.32 -14.84 31.57
C SER A 23 -9.71 -16.26 31.98
N VAL A 24 -10.56 -16.37 32.98
CA VAL A 24 -11.06 -17.64 33.50
C VAL A 24 -12.59 -17.59 33.49
N HIS A 25 -13.17 -18.61 32.92
CA HIS A 25 -14.63 -18.78 32.89
C HIS A 25 -15.19 -18.89 34.33
N ARG A 26 -16.19 -18.09 34.61
CA ARG A 26 -16.84 -18.07 35.95
C ARG A 26 -18.34 -18.22 35.76
N GLU A 27 -18.87 -19.25 36.38
CA GLU A 27 -20.31 -19.48 36.46
C GLU A 27 -20.72 -19.61 37.95
N LYS A 28 -22.04 -19.46 38.19
CA LYS A 28 -22.61 -19.70 39.49
C LYS A 28 -22.27 -21.14 39.90
N PHE A 29 -21.63 -21.33 41.07
CA PHE A 29 -21.14 -22.59 41.60
C PHE A 29 -19.93 -23.24 40.89
N LYS A 30 -19.33 -22.57 39.85
CA LYS A 30 -18.08 -22.98 39.19
C LYS A 30 -17.11 -21.81 39.08
N PRO A 31 -16.48 -21.39 40.18
CA PRO A 31 -15.60 -20.21 40.15
C PRO A 31 -14.32 -20.40 39.32
N LEU A 32 -13.94 -21.63 38.99
CA LEU A 32 -12.75 -22.00 38.21
C LEU A 32 -13.15 -22.88 37.03
N GLY A 33 -13.91 -22.33 36.09
CA GLY A 33 -14.42 -23.03 34.90
C GLY A 33 -13.38 -23.30 33.80
N GLY A 34 -12.12 -22.92 34.02
CA GLY A 34 -11.04 -23.10 33.03
C GLY A 34 -10.68 -21.80 32.28
N PRO A 35 -9.61 -21.84 31.48
CA PRO A 35 -9.19 -20.68 30.68
C PRO A 35 -10.19 -20.41 29.55
N ASP A 36 -10.61 -19.16 29.39
CA ASP A 36 -11.57 -18.74 28.39
C ASP A 36 -11.17 -17.46 27.65
N GLY A 37 -9.91 -17.05 27.78
CA GLY A 37 -9.38 -15.88 27.08
C GLY A 37 -9.20 -16.14 25.59
N GLY A 38 -9.78 -15.26 24.76
CA GLY A 38 -9.68 -15.28 23.31
C GLY A 38 -8.36 -14.73 22.78
N ASN A 39 -8.07 -15.02 21.52
CA ASN A 39 -6.89 -14.52 20.82
C ASN A 39 -7.13 -13.08 20.34
N GLY A 40 -6.06 -12.31 20.19
CA GLY A 40 -6.11 -11.04 19.46
C GLY A 40 -6.29 -11.25 17.95
N GLY A 41 -6.89 -10.29 17.26
CA GLY A 41 -6.97 -10.26 15.81
C GLY A 41 -5.63 -9.91 15.15
N ARG A 42 -5.42 -10.29 13.91
CA ARG A 42 -4.24 -9.85 13.15
C ARG A 42 -4.34 -8.36 12.80
N GLY A 43 -3.21 -7.70 12.61
CA GLY A 43 -3.16 -6.38 11.99
C GLY A 43 -3.40 -6.45 10.49
N GLY A 44 -3.94 -5.38 9.89
CA GLY A 44 -4.09 -5.25 8.45
C GLY A 44 -2.76 -5.03 7.76
N SER A 45 -2.60 -5.55 6.55
CA SER A 45 -1.44 -5.35 5.69
C SER A 45 -1.63 -4.13 4.77
N VAL A 46 -0.53 -3.57 4.26
CA VAL A 46 -0.57 -2.56 3.19
C VAL A 46 -0.23 -3.23 1.88
N VAL A 47 -1.16 -3.15 0.92
CA VAL A 47 -1.08 -3.82 -0.38
C VAL A 47 -1.14 -2.79 -1.50
N LEU A 48 -0.18 -2.81 -2.42
CA LEU A 48 -0.26 -2.11 -3.69
C LEU A 48 -0.99 -3.00 -4.70
N ARG A 49 -1.95 -2.43 -5.43
CA ARG A 49 -2.70 -3.13 -6.48
C ARG A 49 -2.74 -2.28 -7.73
N VAL A 50 -2.50 -2.89 -8.89
CA VAL A 50 -2.64 -2.20 -10.17
C VAL A 50 -4.10 -1.87 -10.43
N ASP A 51 -4.38 -0.56 -10.60
CA ASP A 51 -5.70 -0.03 -10.89
C ASP A 51 -5.67 0.68 -12.26
N PRO A 52 -6.40 0.17 -13.27
CA PRO A 52 -6.42 0.73 -14.61
C PRO A 52 -7.01 2.15 -14.69
N GLN A 53 -7.73 2.58 -13.67
CA GLN A 53 -8.29 3.94 -13.61
C GLN A 53 -7.27 4.97 -13.08
N LYS A 54 -6.16 4.51 -12.52
CA LYS A 54 -5.06 5.37 -12.05
C LYS A 54 -4.04 5.58 -13.14
N THR A 55 -3.72 6.85 -13.43
CA THR A 55 -2.74 7.25 -14.45
C THR A 55 -1.56 8.03 -13.88
N THR A 56 -1.58 8.36 -12.58
CA THR A 56 -0.56 9.17 -11.89
C THR A 56 -0.44 8.79 -10.43
N LEU A 57 0.69 9.07 -9.83
CA LEU A 57 0.96 8.87 -8.39
C LEU A 57 0.63 10.11 -7.54
N LEU A 58 -0.11 11.09 -8.10
CA LEU A 58 -0.39 12.38 -7.45
C LEU A 58 -1.08 12.23 -6.08
N ASP A 59 -2.00 11.28 -5.95
CA ASP A 59 -2.72 11.04 -4.69
C ASP A 59 -1.77 10.74 -3.53
N TYR A 60 -0.64 10.11 -3.82
CA TYR A 60 0.37 9.72 -2.84
C TYR A 60 1.35 10.86 -2.53
N HIS A 61 1.51 11.80 -3.45
CA HIS A 61 2.32 13.00 -3.21
C HIS A 61 1.71 13.88 -2.10
N HIS A 62 0.40 14.00 -2.06
CA HIS A 62 -0.31 14.80 -1.04
C HIS A 62 -0.44 14.08 0.30
N THR A 63 -0.50 12.75 0.31
CA THR A 63 -0.67 11.95 1.53
C THR A 63 0.34 10.80 1.55
N PRO A 64 1.62 11.07 1.86
CA PRO A 64 2.68 10.08 1.78
C PRO A 64 2.66 9.04 2.91
N HIS A 65 1.97 9.33 4.02
CA HIS A 65 1.85 8.40 5.15
C HIS A 65 0.59 7.54 5.00
N ARG A 66 0.77 6.23 5.00
CA ARG A 66 -0.31 5.26 4.83
C ARG A 66 -0.25 4.21 5.94
N LYS A 67 -1.37 4.03 6.64
CA LYS A 67 -1.47 3.11 7.77
C LYS A 67 -2.67 2.21 7.63
N ALA A 68 -2.46 0.89 7.80
CA ALA A 68 -3.51 -0.12 7.86
C ALA A 68 -4.11 -0.23 9.28
N GLY A 69 -5.25 -0.93 9.38
CA GLY A 69 -5.97 -1.11 10.64
C GLY A 69 -5.23 -2.03 11.62
N ASN A 70 -5.28 -1.73 12.92
CA ASN A 70 -4.77 -2.63 13.95
C ASN A 70 -5.79 -3.73 14.25
N GLY A 71 -5.30 -4.92 14.58
CA GLY A 71 -6.11 -5.99 15.16
C GLY A 71 -6.64 -5.61 16.54
N LYS A 72 -7.85 -6.03 16.87
CA LYS A 72 -8.44 -5.80 18.19
C LYS A 72 -7.94 -6.84 19.19
N PRO A 73 -7.82 -6.49 20.49
CA PRO A 73 -7.50 -7.47 21.50
C PRO A 73 -8.60 -8.52 21.64
N GLY A 74 -8.23 -9.72 22.09
CA GLY A 74 -9.18 -10.74 22.48
C GLY A 74 -9.96 -10.33 23.74
N GLU A 75 -11.04 -11.03 24.01
CA GLU A 75 -11.88 -10.84 25.20
C GLU A 75 -12.08 -12.16 25.94
N GLY A 76 -12.70 -12.10 27.10
CA GLY A 76 -13.14 -13.29 27.83
C GLY A 76 -14.28 -14.02 27.08
N ALA A 77 -14.71 -15.16 27.61
CA ALA A 77 -15.74 -16.02 27.00
C ALA A 77 -15.39 -16.47 25.57
N GLU A 78 -14.11 -16.77 25.35
CA GLU A 78 -13.55 -17.29 24.09
C GLU A 78 -13.69 -16.35 22.87
N ARG A 79 -13.96 -15.08 23.09
CA ARG A 79 -14.15 -14.12 22.00
C ARG A 79 -12.80 -13.65 21.47
N ASN A 80 -12.50 -13.97 20.21
CA ASN A 80 -11.35 -13.47 19.51
C ASN A 80 -11.54 -12.00 19.12
N GLY A 81 -10.46 -11.23 19.12
CA GLY A 81 -10.44 -9.88 18.58
C GLY A 81 -10.66 -9.89 17.06
N ALA A 82 -11.33 -8.87 16.56
CA ALA A 82 -11.47 -8.69 15.12
C ALA A 82 -10.12 -8.35 14.48
N ASP A 83 -9.91 -8.85 13.25
CA ASP A 83 -8.76 -8.48 12.44
C ASP A 83 -8.83 -7.02 12.02
N GLY A 84 -7.68 -6.40 11.83
CA GLY A 84 -7.57 -5.06 11.25
C GLY A 84 -7.78 -5.12 9.74
N ASP A 85 -8.38 -4.07 9.20
CA ASP A 85 -8.62 -3.96 7.76
C ASP A 85 -7.29 -3.77 7.01
N ASP A 86 -7.13 -4.51 5.92
CA ASP A 86 -6.03 -4.34 4.98
C ASP A 86 -6.21 -3.01 4.23
N LEU A 87 -5.12 -2.28 4.00
CA LEU A 87 -5.11 -1.06 3.23
C LEU A 87 -4.64 -1.34 1.81
N VAL A 88 -5.57 -1.30 0.86
CA VAL A 88 -5.25 -1.46 -0.57
C VAL A 88 -5.03 -0.09 -1.21
N LEU A 89 -3.86 0.10 -1.80
CA LEU A 89 -3.44 1.32 -2.49
C LEU A 89 -3.40 1.05 -4.00
N GLY A 90 -4.32 1.68 -4.75
CA GLY A 90 -4.37 1.56 -6.21
C GLY A 90 -3.22 2.34 -6.87
N VAL A 91 -2.41 1.68 -7.69
CA VAL A 91 -1.30 2.29 -8.44
C VAL A 91 -1.48 2.09 -9.93
N PRO A 92 -0.94 3.00 -10.77
CA PRO A 92 -0.94 2.81 -12.22
C PRO A 92 -0.20 1.55 -12.64
N GLN A 93 -0.60 0.99 -13.78
CA GLN A 93 0.16 -0.07 -14.46
C GLN A 93 1.59 0.42 -14.79
N GLY A 94 2.60 -0.42 -14.63
CA GLY A 94 4.00 -0.07 -14.84
C GLY A 94 4.65 0.67 -13.66
N THR A 95 4.01 0.66 -12.48
CA THR A 95 4.61 1.19 -11.25
C THR A 95 5.67 0.24 -10.72
N VAL A 96 6.86 0.79 -10.50
CA VAL A 96 7.99 0.11 -9.86
C VAL A 96 8.08 0.50 -8.41
N VAL A 97 8.25 -0.48 -7.55
CA VAL A 97 8.42 -0.31 -6.10
C VAL A 97 9.88 -0.53 -5.76
N LYS A 98 10.51 0.46 -5.13
CA LYS A 98 11.91 0.43 -4.68
C LYS A 98 12.01 0.72 -3.20
N ASP A 99 13.05 0.23 -2.56
CA ASP A 99 13.42 0.68 -1.21
C ASP A 99 14.12 2.05 -1.24
N LYS A 100 14.45 2.60 -0.06
CA LYS A 100 15.20 3.87 0.05
C LYS A 100 16.59 3.82 -0.61
N GLN A 101 17.17 2.63 -0.74
CA GLN A 101 18.49 2.41 -1.34
C GLN A 101 18.41 2.27 -2.88
N GLY A 102 17.20 2.34 -3.46
CA GLY A 102 16.96 2.20 -4.89
C GLY A 102 16.89 0.75 -5.37
N ARG A 103 16.91 -0.24 -4.47
CA ARG A 103 16.81 -1.66 -4.81
C ARG A 103 15.36 -1.98 -5.19
N LEU A 104 15.18 -2.70 -6.29
CA LEU A 104 13.88 -3.14 -6.78
C LEU A 104 13.24 -4.14 -5.81
N LEU A 105 12.02 -3.85 -5.39
CA LEU A 105 11.19 -4.74 -4.56
C LEU A 105 10.10 -5.42 -5.40
N ALA A 106 9.43 -4.67 -6.28
CA ALA A 106 8.39 -5.21 -7.18
C ALA A 106 8.27 -4.37 -8.44
N ASP A 107 7.76 -5.00 -9.51
CA ASP A 107 7.42 -4.36 -10.79
C ASP A 107 5.96 -4.71 -11.13
N LEU A 108 5.07 -3.74 -11.02
CA LEU A 108 3.62 -3.92 -11.13
C LEU A 108 3.16 -3.62 -12.57
N VAL A 109 3.41 -4.58 -13.47
CA VAL A 109 3.09 -4.48 -14.90
C VAL A 109 1.76 -5.12 -15.24
N GLU A 110 1.39 -6.20 -14.54
CA GLU A 110 0.18 -6.96 -14.85
C GLU A 110 -1.07 -6.30 -14.26
N MET A 111 -2.17 -6.29 -15.03
CA MET A 111 -3.46 -5.81 -14.58
C MET A 111 -3.96 -6.61 -13.37
N GLY A 112 -4.34 -5.91 -12.31
CA GLY A 112 -4.75 -6.53 -11.05
C GLY A 112 -3.61 -7.15 -10.24
N GLY A 113 -2.35 -6.99 -10.70
CA GLY A 113 -1.17 -7.44 -9.94
C GLY A 113 -1.12 -6.79 -8.57
N GLU A 114 -0.71 -7.54 -7.56
CA GLU A 114 -0.64 -7.09 -6.18
C GLU A 114 0.75 -7.31 -5.59
N TYR A 115 1.14 -6.41 -4.69
CA TYR A 115 2.35 -6.55 -3.89
C TYR A 115 2.10 -6.10 -2.46
N VAL A 116 2.37 -6.98 -1.48
CA VAL A 116 2.29 -6.65 -0.06
C VAL A 116 3.55 -5.90 0.33
N VAL A 117 3.41 -4.60 0.58
CA VAL A 117 4.54 -3.73 0.96
C VAL A 117 4.89 -3.85 2.43
N ALA A 118 3.87 -3.99 3.28
CA ALA A 118 4.06 -4.14 4.73
C ALA A 118 3.04 -5.15 5.26
N GLN A 119 3.54 -6.16 5.96
CA GLN A 119 2.75 -7.25 6.52
C GLN A 119 2.16 -6.87 7.88
N GLY A 120 0.87 -7.13 8.09
CA GLY A 120 0.23 -6.94 9.38
C GLY A 120 0.78 -7.87 10.47
N GLY A 121 0.89 -7.35 11.69
CA GLY A 121 1.35 -8.11 12.85
C GLY A 121 0.38 -9.24 13.23
N ARG A 122 0.91 -10.34 13.73
CA ARG A 122 0.08 -11.46 14.20
C ARG A 122 -0.61 -11.13 15.50
N GLY A 123 -1.85 -11.57 15.66
CA GLY A 123 -2.58 -11.51 16.93
C GLY A 123 -1.95 -12.41 17.99
N GLY A 124 -1.91 -11.92 19.21
CA GLY A 124 -1.41 -12.69 20.37
C GLY A 124 -2.39 -13.80 20.76
N LEU A 125 -1.88 -14.93 21.22
CA LEU A 125 -2.70 -16.05 21.67
C LEU A 125 -3.27 -15.79 23.07
N GLY A 126 -4.56 -16.05 23.25
CA GLY A 126 -5.23 -16.07 24.55
C GLY A 126 -4.83 -17.28 25.40
N ASN A 127 -5.11 -17.21 26.70
CA ASN A 127 -4.73 -18.29 27.60
C ASN A 127 -5.42 -19.63 27.33
N LYS A 128 -6.59 -19.60 26.67
CA LYS A 128 -7.24 -20.84 26.22
C LYS A 128 -6.42 -21.57 25.17
N ALA A 129 -5.91 -20.84 24.15
CA ALA A 129 -5.06 -21.41 23.10
C ALA A 129 -3.70 -21.91 23.64
N LEU A 130 -3.22 -21.33 24.75
CA LEU A 130 -1.98 -21.71 25.43
C LEU A 130 -2.15 -22.83 26.45
N ALA A 131 -3.37 -23.29 26.72
CA ALA A 131 -3.64 -24.37 27.65
C ALA A 131 -3.08 -25.69 27.11
N SER A 132 -2.51 -26.46 28.01
CA SER A 132 -1.93 -27.78 27.74
C SER A 132 -2.21 -28.78 28.89
N THR A 133 -1.95 -30.06 28.64
CA THR A 133 -2.10 -31.11 29.70
C THR A 133 -1.29 -30.83 30.96
N ARG A 134 -0.11 -30.23 30.81
CA ARG A 134 0.76 -29.84 31.95
C ARG A 134 0.33 -28.51 32.59
N ARG A 135 -0.24 -27.59 31.80
CA ARG A 135 -0.70 -26.27 32.29
C ARG A 135 -2.12 -26.02 31.81
N LYS A 136 -3.07 -26.50 32.58
CA LYS A 136 -4.50 -26.50 32.22
C LYS A 136 -5.11 -25.10 32.19
N ALA A 137 -4.63 -24.15 32.99
CA ALA A 137 -5.10 -22.77 33.04
C ALA A 137 -3.90 -21.81 33.15
N PRO A 138 -3.27 -21.43 32.01
CA PRO A 138 -2.23 -20.41 32.01
C PRO A 138 -2.76 -19.06 32.52
N GLY A 139 -2.04 -18.43 33.45
CA GLY A 139 -2.37 -17.09 33.96
C GLY A 139 -1.84 -15.95 33.09
N PHE A 140 -1.44 -16.24 31.85
CA PHE A 140 -0.88 -15.27 30.91
C PHE A 140 -1.41 -15.49 29.48
N ALA A 141 -1.31 -14.47 28.66
CA ALA A 141 -1.57 -14.48 27.22
C ALA A 141 -0.40 -13.84 26.48
N LEU A 142 -0.31 -14.06 25.17
CA LEU A 142 0.73 -13.44 24.34
C LEU A 142 0.28 -12.07 23.87
N LEU A 143 1.24 -11.17 23.77
CA LEU A 143 1.04 -9.87 23.13
C LEU A 143 0.93 -10.08 21.60
N GLY A 144 0.20 -9.19 20.92
CA GLY A 144 0.23 -9.11 19.48
C GLY A 144 1.59 -8.60 19.00
N GLU A 145 1.99 -9.07 17.83
CA GLU A 145 3.23 -8.63 17.17
C GLU A 145 3.03 -7.25 16.53
N PRO A 146 4.07 -6.42 16.46
CA PRO A 146 4.01 -5.19 15.66
C PRO A 146 3.87 -5.54 14.18
N GLY A 147 3.17 -4.70 13.43
CA GLY A 147 3.16 -4.75 11.97
C GLY A 147 4.44 -4.16 11.39
N ASP A 148 4.72 -4.52 10.14
CA ASP A 148 5.88 -3.99 9.41
C ASP A 148 5.73 -2.50 9.14
N GLU A 149 6.88 -1.81 9.08
CA GLU A 149 6.97 -0.40 8.72
C GLU A 149 8.09 -0.22 7.70
N HIS A 150 7.74 0.35 6.54
CA HIS A 150 8.67 0.52 5.44
C HIS A 150 8.53 1.89 4.79
N ASP A 151 9.68 2.41 4.33
CA ASP A 151 9.73 3.53 3.42
C ASP A 151 10.06 3.02 2.02
N VAL A 152 9.17 3.28 1.09
CA VAL A 152 9.31 2.85 -0.30
C VAL A 152 9.20 4.03 -1.25
N VAL A 153 9.80 3.88 -2.42
CA VAL A 153 9.70 4.82 -3.52
C VAL A 153 8.93 4.14 -4.64
N LEU A 154 7.82 4.76 -5.05
CA LEU A 154 7.08 4.36 -6.22
C LEU A 154 7.57 5.19 -7.41
N GLU A 155 7.89 4.53 -8.51
CA GLU A 155 8.28 5.16 -9.78
C GLU A 155 7.41 4.59 -10.90
N LEU A 156 6.83 5.47 -11.71
CA LEU A 156 6.01 5.09 -12.85
C LEU A 156 6.87 5.02 -14.10
N LYS A 157 6.98 3.82 -14.69
CA LYS A 157 7.72 3.58 -15.94
C LYS A 157 6.93 3.92 -17.21
N THR A 158 5.74 4.50 -17.11
CA THR A 158 4.91 4.79 -18.26
C THR A 158 5.56 5.87 -19.11
N LEU A 159 5.90 5.53 -20.35
CA LEU A 159 6.51 6.47 -21.28
C LEU A 159 5.48 7.50 -21.76
N ALA A 160 4.46 7.08 -22.42
CA ALA A 160 3.31 7.86 -22.84
C ALA A 160 2.31 6.98 -23.59
N ASP A 161 1.04 7.39 -23.62
CA ASP A 161 0.00 6.76 -24.45
C ASP A 161 0.12 7.22 -25.91
N VAL A 162 0.61 8.46 -26.09
CA VAL A 162 0.77 9.10 -27.42
C VAL A 162 2.13 9.79 -27.50
N ALA A 163 2.86 9.55 -28.59
CA ALA A 163 4.12 10.22 -28.86
C ALA A 163 3.98 11.20 -30.06
N LEU A 164 4.43 12.45 -29.87
CA LEU A 164 4.54 13.44 -30.95
C LEU A 164 5.95 13.40 -31.54
N ILE A 165 6.05 12.97 -32.76
CA ILE A 165 7.31 12.89 -33.53
C ILE A 165 7.27 13.87 -34.67
N GLY A 166 8.37 14.53 -34.97
CA GLY A 166 8.46 15.46 -36.11
C GLY A 166 9.73 16.32 -36.06
N PHE A 167 9.96 17.08 -37.12
CA PHE A 167 11.16 17.91 -37.22
C PHE A 167 11.29 18.95 -36.11
N PRO A 168 12.51 19.40 -35.77
CA PRO A 168 12.72 20.53 -34.90
C PRO A 168 11.88 21.76 -35.36
N SER A 169 11.39 22.53 -34.38
CA SER A 169 10.57 23.74 -34.64
C SER A 169 9.21 23.51 -35.34
N ALA A 170 8.75 22.28 -35.51
CA ALA A 170 7.43 21.96 -36.08
C ALA A 170 6.23 22.32 -35.17
N GLY A 171 6.47 22.92 -34.01
CA GLY A 171 5.41 23.34 -33.08
C GLY A 171 4.95 22.24 -32.10
N LYS A 172 5.68 21.13 -31.97
CA LYS A 172 5.33 20.00 -31.05
C LYS A 172 5.14 20.46 -29.62
N SER A 173 6.13 21.18 -29.06
CA SER A 173 6.11 21.69 -27.69
C SER A 173 4.96 22.68 -27.47
N SER A 174 4.68 23.54 -28.44
CA SER A 174 3.54 24.46 -28.41
C SER A 174 2.22 23.68 -28.38
N LEU A 175 2.10 22.62 -29.19
CA LEU A 175 0.92 21.77 -29.20
C LEU A 175 0.71 21.05 -27.86
N VAL A 176 1.76 20.44 -27.30
CA VAL A 176 1.69 19.79 -25.98
C VAL A 176 1.29 20.82 -24.90
N SER A 177 1.85 22.03 -24.94
CA SER A 177 1.54 23.08 -23.96
C SER A 177 0.09 23.55 -24.01
N VAL A 178 -0.53 23.57 -25.19
CA VAL A 178 -1.94 23.97 -25.38
C VAL A 178 -2.89 22.83 -25.02
N LEU A 179 -2.56 21.58 -25.36
CA LEU A 179 -3.42 20.43 -25.14
C LEU A 179 -3.32 19.92 -23.70
N SER A 180 -2.19 20.13 -23.03
CA SER A 180 -1.95 19.57 -21.68
C SER A 180 -2.74 20.33 -20.62
N SER A 181 -3.48 19.59 -19.82
CA SER A 181 -4.17 20.08 -18.60
C SER A 181 -3.20 20.39 -17.45
N ALA A 182 -1.94 19.97 -17.55
CA ALA A 182 -0.86 20.18 -16.61
C ALA A 182 0.33 20.85 -17.30
N ARG A 183 1.19 21.54 -16.52
CA ARG A 183 2.45 22.03 -17.08
C ARG A 183 3.29 20.83 -17.55
N PRO A 184 3.77 20.83 -18.81
CA PRO A 184 4.65 19.76 -19.28
C PRO A 184 5.86 19.60 -18.36
N LYS A 185 6.20 18.36 -18.03
CA LYS A 185 7.35 18.02 -17.19
C LYS A 185 8.41 17.37 -18.06
N ILE A 186 9.63 17.83 -17.92
CA ILE A 186 10.81 17.16 -18.45
C ILE A 186 11.04 15.92 -17.58
N ALA A 187 11.00 14.75 -18.19
CA ALA A 187 11.20 13.49 -17.48
C ALA A 187 12.57 12.91 -17.82
N ASP A 188 13.42 12.76 -16.82
CA ASP A 188 14.74 12.14 -16.93
C ASP A 188 14.61 10.63 -16.65
N TYR A 189 14.53 9.85 -17.72
CA TYR A 189 14.47 8.39 -17.62
C TYR A 189 15.83 7.78 -17.94
N PRO A 190 16.37 6.91 -17.06
CA PRO A 190 17.72 6.35 -17.20
C PRO A 190 17.90 5.43 -18.43
N PHE A 191 16.80 5.11 -19.12
CA PHE A 191 16.79 4.24 -20.32
C PHE A 191 16.49 5.01 -21.61
N THR A 192 16.33 6.35 -21.56
CA THR A 192 16.15 7.18 -22.74
C THR A 192 17.38 8.06 -22.97
N THR A 193 17.87 8.07 -24.21
CA THR A 193 18.97 8.97 -24.62
C THR A 193 18.50 10.39 -24.85
N LEU A 194 17.18 10.59 -24.97
CA LEU A 194 16.52 11.88 -25.20
C LEU A 194 15.46 12.06 -24.10
N VAL A 195 15.48 13.21 -23.45
CA VAL A 195 14.56 13.55 -22.36
C VAL A 195 13.23 14.06 -22.93
N PRO A 196 12.13 13.29 -22.86
CA PRO A 196 10.86 13.71 -23.42
C PRO A 196 10.16 14.74 -22.52
N ASN A 197 9.45 15.70 -23.15
CA ASN A 197 8.48 16.53 -22.45
C ASN A 197 7.15 15.78 -22.34
N LEU A 198 6.65 15.59 -21.13
CA LEU A 198 5.39 14.90 -20.88
C LEU A 198 4.27 15.90 -20.59
N GLY A 199 3.12 15.71 -21.23
CA GLY A 199 1.89 16.42 -20.95
C GLY A 199 0.74 15.46 -20.69
N VAL A 200 -0.26 15.90 -19.94
CA VAL A 200 -1.50 15.15 -19.69
C VAL A 200 -2.64 15.82 -20.44
N VAL A 201 -3.27 15.10 -21.35
CA VAL A 201 -4.40 15.57 -22.15
C VAL A 201 -5.67 14.90 -21.64
N THR A 202 -6.72 15.69 -21.40
CA THR A 202 -8.05 15.18 -21.04
C THR A 202 -8.96 15.31 -22.23
N ALA A 203 -9.50 14.19 -22.74
CA ALA A 203 -10.46 14.15 -23.83
C ALA A 203 -11.74 13.44 -23.36
N GLY A 204 -12.77 14.21 -23.06
CA GLY A 204 -14.00 13.69 -22.44
C GLY A 204 -13.75 13.11 -21.06
N SER A 205 -14.05 11.83 -20.87
CA SER A 205 -13.78 11.10 -19.63
C SER A 205 -12.42 10.41 -19.57
N ALA A 206 -11.67 10.39 -20.68
CA ALA A 206 -10.37 9.72 -20.77
C ALA A 206 -9.21 10.71 -20.57
N ARG A 207 -8.12 10.22 -19.97
CA ARG A 207 -6.86 10.95 -19.82
C ARG A 207 -5.76 10.20 -20.54
N TYR A 208 -4.92 10.93 -21.26
CA TYR A 208 -3.80 10.39 -22.01
C TYR A 208 -2.53 11.13 -21.63
N THR A 209 -1.45 10.40 -21.48
CA THR A 209 -0.10 10.96 -21.34
C THR A 209 0.48 11.13 -22.75
N VAL A 210 0.87 12.35 -23.08
CA VAL A 210 1.47 12.69 -24.38
C VAL A 210 2.94 13.01 -24.16
N ALA A 211 3.83 12.32 -24.88
CA ALA A 211 5.25 12.62 -24.91
C ALA A 211 5.62 13.38 -26.18
N GLU A 212 6.43 14.43 -26.03
CA GLU A 212 7.15 15.03 -27.14
C GLU A 212 8.51 14.39 -27.28
N CYS A 213 8.75 13.70 -28.37
CA CYS A 213 10.08 13.20 -28.73
C CYS A 213 10.84 14.29 -29.48
N PRO A 214 12.04 14.69 -29.00
CA PRO A 214 12.91 15.56 -29.77
C PRO A 214 13.28 14.84 -31.06
N GLY A 215 13.20 15.55 -32.17
CA GLY A 215 13.60 15.06 -33.49
C GLY A 215 15.05 15.38 -33.80
#